data_bb0f388630347d5aaf594367cfc528c5
#
_entry.id   bb0f388630347d5aaf594367cfc528c5
#
_cell.length_a   1.000
_cell.length_b   1.000
_cell.length_c   1.000
_cell.angle_alpha   90.00
_cell.angle_beta   90.00
_cell.angle_gamma   90.00
#
_symmetry.space_group_name_H-M   'P 1'
#
loop_
_entity.id
_entity.type
_entity.pdbx_description
1 polymer ?
#
loop_
_entity_poly.entity_id
_entity_poly.type
_entity_poly.pdbx_seq_one_letter_code
_entity_poly.pdbx_strand_id
1 'polypeptide(L)'
;MNIEFDSYKQKLNDCRPALDGLAESLNLEGLRSELERLHAMQEAPGFWDDPEKSQKIVMKVKQTETKIARYEKMVSTWDDLMTICEMAAEEDDDTMLDELKEGFATLTANMESCRLETLLTGHYDKNNALMSFHAGAGGTEAQDWCSILLRMYTRWAEQHGFVCKVMDIQEADEGGIKSADIVIEGENAYGFLKGENGVHRLVRVSPFDANGRRQTSFSAIEVVPDIQDDSADVEIRPEDYEMQVYRSSGAGGQHINKTSSAVRLIHKATGIVVSCQTQRSQFQNKEYCLRMLRSKLIEIKEREHLDKISDIKGVQQKIEWGSQIRNYVFMPYTLVKDTRTGCETSNINAVVDGALDPFIEAYLNCLATGNWVQK
;
A
#
# COMPACT_ATOMS: atom_id res chain seq x y z
N MET A 1 36.83 -21.03 18.79
CA MET A 1 36.42 -19.63 18.54
C MET A 1 35.67 -19.63 17.21
N ASN A 2 34.35 -19.54 17.27
CA ASN A 2 33.54 -19.75 16.08
C ASN A 2 33.44 -18.44 15.30
N ILE A 3 34.10 -18.36 14.16
CA ILE A 3 34.19 -17.14 13.30
C ILE A 3 32.82 -16.61 12.91
N GLU A 4 31.79 -17.50 12.84
CA GLU A 4 30.44 -17.10 12.50
C GLU A 4 29.76 -16.29 13.61
N PHE A 5 29.92 -16.67 14.89
CA PHE A 5 29.37 -15.92 16.03
C PHE A 5 30.03 -14.53 16.15
N ASP A 6 31.36 -14.45 15.99
CA ASP A 6 32.06 -13.16 15.98
C ASP A 6 31.56 -12.24 14.85
N SER A 7 31.31 -12.82 13.68
CA SER A 7 30.72 -12.07 12.54
C SER A 7 29.32 -11.54 12.85
N TYR A 8 28.45 -12.35 13.49
CA TYR A 8 27.12 -11.91 13.89
C TYR A 8 27.15 -10.90 15.03
N LYS A 9 28.05 -11.06 16.01
CA LYS A 9 28.29 -10.08 17.07
C LYS A 9 28.68 -8.71 16.49
N GLN A 10 29.53 -8.70 15.48
CA GLN A 10 29.89 -7.46 14.79
C GLN A 10 28.69 -6.85 14.05
N LYS A 11 27.93 -7.66 13.30
CA LYS A 11 26.72 -7.19 12.60
C LYS A 11 25.66 -6.63 13.58
N LEU A 12 25.48 -7.26 14.74
CA LEU A 12 24.59 -6.78 15.80
C LEU A 12 25.05 -5.42 16.35
N ASN A 13 26.36 -5.26 16.59
CA ASN A 13 26.91 -3.98 17.02
C ASN A 13 26.76 -2.89 15.95
N ASP A 14 26.92 -3.25 14.68
CA ASP A 14 26.71 -2.32 13.54
C ASP A 14 25.24 -1.90 13.39
N CYS A 15 24.28 -2.74 13.81
CA CYS A 15 22.86 -2.42 13.80
C CYS A 15 22.41 -1.52 14.96
N ARG A 16 23.15 -1.47 16.07
CA ARG A 16 22.76 -0.71 17.27
C ARG A 16 22.51 0.78 17.02
N PRO A 17 23.39 1.52 16.32
CA PRO A 17 23.14 2.93 16.00
C PRO A 17 21.86 3.14 15.17
N ALA A 18 21.56 2.20 14.25
CA ALA A 18 20.32 2.26 13.47
C ALA A 18 19.08 2.03 14.35
N LEU A 19 19.15 1.10 15.31
CA LEU A 19 18.09 0.85 16.28
C LEU A 19 17.84 2.06 17.17
N ASP A 20 18.90 2.70 17.66
CA ASP A 20 18.81 3.92 18.47
C ASP A 20 18.24 5.10 17.66
N GLY A 21 18.65 5.24 16.39
CA GLY A 21 18.09 6.24 15.46
C GLY A 21 16.60 6.03 15.15
N LEU A 22 16.10 4.79 15.20
CA LEU A 22 14.67 4.51 15.10
C LEU A 22 13.89 5.05 16.30
N ALA A 23 14.46 5.01 17.52
CA ALA A 23 13.84 5.58 18.71
C ALA A 23 13.57 7.09 18.57
N GLU A 24 14.56 7.81 18.02
CA GLU A 24 14.44 9.25 17.76
C GLU A 24 13.42 9.51 16.63
N SER A 25 13.49 8.77 15.54
CA SER A 25 12.58 8.92 14.39
C SER A 25 11.12 8.63 14.73
N LEU A 26 10.88 7.64 15.60
CA LEU A 26 9.55 7.32 16.15
C LEU A 26 9.08 8.31 17.22
N ASN A 27 9.97 9.17 17.72
CA ASN A 27 9.68 10.05 18.86
C ASN A 27 9.11 9.28 20.06
N LEU A 28 9.80 8.24 20.51
CA LEU A 28 9.34 7.35 21.57
C LEU A 28 8.95 8.06 22.86
N GLU A 29 9.68 9.08 23.25
CA GLU A 29 9.35 9.89 24.44
C GLU A 29 8.01 10.60 24.26
N GLY A 30 7.76 11.14 23.07
CA GLY A 30 6.47 11.74 22.72
C GLY A 30 5.33 10.72 22.73
N LEU A 31 5.56 9.50 22.18
CA LEU A 31 4.57 8.42 22.19
C LEU A 31 4.26 7.96 23.62
N ARG A 32 5.24 7.83 24.50
CA ARG A 32 5.05 7.49 25.92
C ARG A 32 4.25 8.56 26.66
N SER A 33 4.59 9.83 26.46
CA SER A 33 3.85 10.95 27.07
C SER A 33 2.41 11.02 26.56
N GLU A 34 2.19 10.75 25.26
CA GLU A 34 0.84 10.69 24.71
C GLU A 34 0.05 9.51 25.25
N LEU A 35 0.68 8.35 25.44
CA LEU A 35 0.06 7.17 26.04
C LEU A 35 -0.41 7.46 27.46
N GLU A 36 0.43 8.06 28.30
CA GLU A 36 0.06 8.49 29.66
C GLU A 36 -1.13 9.45 29.65
N ARG A 37 -1.14 10.41 28.72
CA ARG A 37 -2.26 11.34 28.57
C ARG A 37 -3.56 10.62 28.17
N LEU A 38 -3.48 9.66 27.24
CA LEU A 38 -4.63 8.89 26.77
C LEU A 38 -5.18 8.00 27.88
N HIS A 39 -4.32 7.36 28.70
CA HIS A 39 -4.74 6.60 29.88
C HIS A 39 -5.42 7.50 30.91
N ALA A 40 -4.87 8.69 31.19
CA ALA A 40 -5.53 9.65 32.08
C ALA A 40 -6.92 10.08 31.57
N MET A 41 -7.10 10.17 30.24
CA MET A 41 -8.43 10.42 29.64
C MET A 41 -9.38 9.25 29.80
N GLN A 42 -8.89 8.01 29.75
CA GLN A 42 -9.72 6.81 29.97
C GLN A 42 -10.20 6.67 31.41
N GLU A 43 -9.39 7.15 32.38
CA GLU A 43 -9.72 7.14 33.81
C GLU A 43 -10.63 8.30 34.23
N ALA A 44 -10.84 9.28 33.34
CA ALA A 44 -11.66 10.45 33.66
C ALA A 44 -13.15 10.09 33.88
N PRO A 45 -13.84 10.71 34.87
CA PRO A 45 -15.27 10.51 35.05
C PRO A 45 -16.07 10.89 33.79
N GLY A 46 -17.00 10.04 33.37
CA GLY A 46 -17.82 10.28 32.17
C GLY A 46 -17.17 9.87 30.84
N PHE A 47 -16.02 9.20 30.88
CA PHE A 47 -15.36 8.72 29.65
C PHE A 47 -16.28 7.86 28.77
N TRP A 48 -17.10 7.00 29.37
CA TRP A 48 -18.00 6.08 28.69
C TRP A 48 -19.35 6.69 28.27
N ASP A 49 -19.60 7.95 28.58
CA ASP A 49 -20.87 8.63 28.24
C ASP A 49 -21.01 8.90 26.75
N ASP A 50 -19.87 8.95 26.00
CA ASP A 50 -19.84 9.11 24.55
C ASP A 50 -19.11 7.89 23.92
N PRO A 51 -19.86 6.87 23.48
CA PRO A 51 -19.28 5.62 22.97
C PRO A 51 -18.35 5.81 21.76
N GLU A 52 -18.66 6.76 20.85
CA GLU A 52 -17.85 6.98 19.65
C GLU A 52 -16.48 7.58 19.98
N LYS A 53 -16.44 8.58 20.86
CA LYS A 53 -15.18 9.16 21.34
C LYS A 53 -14.37 8.16 22.13
N SER A 54 -15.02 7.42 23.03
CA SER A 54 -14.37 6.40 23.85
C SER A 54 -13.71 5.33 23.01
N GLN A 55 -14.43 4.83 21.98
CA GLN A 55 -13.89 3.84 21.06
C GLN A 55 -12.66 4.37 20.28
N LYS A 56 -12.72 5.62 19.79
CA LYS A 56 -11.58 6.26 19.10
C LYS A 56 -10.35 6.36 20.02
N ILE A 57 -10.56 6.74 21.30
CA ILE A 57 -9.46 6.86 22.27
C ILE A 57 -8.88 5.47 22.61
N VAL A 58 -9.71 4.46 22.83
CA VAL A 58 -9.26 3.08 23.10
C VAL A 58 -8.46 2.52 21.92
N MET A 59 -8.91 2.75 20.69
CA MET A 59 -8.14 2.35 19.50
C MET A 59 -6.79 3.07 19.43
N LYS A 60 -6.76 4.36 19.73
CA LYS A 60 -5.52 5.15 19.73
C LYS A 60 -4.53 4.69 20.80
N VAL A 61 -5.02 4.36 22.01
CA VAL A 61 -4.20 3.73 23.07
C VAL A 61 -3.56 2.47 22.56
N LYS A 62 -4.37 1.54 22.05
CA LYS A 62 -3.88 0.25 21.54
C LYS A 62 -2.84 0.43 20.41
N GLN A 63 -3.06 1.36 19.49
CA GLN A 63 -2.10 1.65 18.41
C GLN A 63 -0.78 2.18 18.97
N THR A 64 -0.84 3.11 19.93
CA THR A 64 0.36 3.70 20.56
C THR A 64 1.12 2.65 21.37
N GLU A 65 0.42 1.82 22.16
CA GLU A 65 1.03 0.69 22.88
C GLU A 65 1.71 -0.29 21.95
N THR A 66 1.04 -0.64 20.84
CA THR A 66 1.61 -1.58 19.84
C THR A 66 2.90 -1.05 19.24
N LYS A 67 2.99 0.25 18.95
CA LYS A 67 4.22 0.88 18.42
C LYS A 67 5.37 0.85 19.41
N ILE A 68 5.08 1.21 20.66
CA ILE A 68 6.08 1.18 21.76
C ILE A 68 6.55 -0.27 21.98
N ALA A 69 5.62 -1.21 22.13
CA ALA A 69 5.92 -2.62 22.36
C ALA A 69 6.74 -3.24 21.21
N ARG A 70 6.45 -2.86 19.96
CA ARG A 70 7.22 -3.31 18.80
C ARG A 70 8.67 -2.86 18.85
N TYR A 71 8.91 -1.60 19.21
CA TYR A 71 10.27 -1.10 19.39
C TYR A 71 10.98 -1.81 20.56
N GLU A 72 10.34 -1.92 21.72
CA GLU A 72 10.89 -2.58 22.88
C GLU A 72 11.22 -4.06 22.61
N LYS A 73 10.38 -4.74 21.81
CA LYS A 73 10.64 -6.10 21.35
C LYS A 73 11.90 -6.17 20.45
N MET A 74 12.12 -5.20 19.55
CA MET A 74 13.34 -5.18 18.75
C MET A 74 14.58 -5.00 19.62
N VAL A 75 14.53 -4.15 20.64
CA VAL A 75 15.64 -3.95 21.60
C VAL A 75 15.87 -5.25 22.38
N SER A 76 14.83 -5.88 22.94
CA SER A 76 14.94 -7.15 23.64
C SER A 76 15.52 -8.26 22.76
N THR A 77 15.05 -8.37 21.50
CA THR A 77 15.59 -9.35 20.54
C THR A 77 17.08 -9.09 20.29
N TRP A 78 17.50 -7.84 20.17
CA TRP A 78 18.90 -7.48 20.01
C TRP A 78 19.73 -7.91 21.24
N ASP A 79 19.25 -7.63 22.44
CA ASP A 79 19.89 -8.02 23.71
C ASP A 79 20.00 -9.57 23.84
N ASP A 80 18.94 -10.29 23.47
CA ASP A 80 18.89 -11.76 23.49
C ASP A 80 19.92 -12.34 22.52
N LEU A 81 19.99 -11.84 21.27
CA LEU A 81 20.94 -12.28 20.26
C LEU A 81 22.40 -11.98 20.66
N MET A 82 22.65 -10.84 21.31
CA MET A 82 23.97 -10.53 21.86
C MET A 82 24.36 -11.51 22.97
N THR A 83 23.42 -11.86 23.85
CA THR A 83 23.63 -12.85 24.89
C THR A 83 23.96 -14.23 24.31
N ILE A 84 23.22 -14.67 23.27
CA ILE A 84 23.52 -15.91 22.54
C ILE A 84 24.96 -15.89 21.98
N CYS A 85 25.38 -14.78 21.36
CA CYS A 85 26.76 -14.64 20.87
C CYS A 85 27.81 -14.75 21.99
N GLU A 86 27.53 -14.23 23.18
CA GLU A 86 28.44 -14.27 24.32
C GLU A 86 28.51 -15.67 24.93
N MET A 87 27.37 -16.34 25.14
CA MET A 87 27.30 -17.69 25.65
C MET A 87 27.97 -18.71 24.71
N ALA A 88 27.70 -18.61 23.41
CA ALA A 88 28.31 -19.49 22.40
C ALA A 88 29.83 -19.31 22.30
N ALA A 89 30.33 -18.10 22.55
CA ALA A 89 31.77 -17.84 22.60
C ALA A 89 32.47 -18.47 23.83
N GLU A 90 31.75 -18.62 24.94
CA GLU A 90 32.25 -19.25 26.18
C GLU A 90 32.18 -20.77 26.14
N GLU A 91 31.13 -21.36 25.57
CA GLU A 91 30.84 -22.80 25.58
C GLU A 91 31.32 -23.53 24.32
N ASP A 92 31.74 -22.82 23.28
CA ASP A 92 32.15 -23.35 21.94
C ASP A 92 31.06 -24.23 21.31
N ASP A 93 29.77 -23.83 21.49
CA ASP A 93 28.57 -24.59 21.09
C ASP A 93 27.94 -24.00 19.81
N ASP A 94 27.92 -24.82 18.76
CA ASP A 94 27.38 -24.44 17.44
C ASP A 94 25.85 -24.64 17.33
N THR A 95 25.20 -25.23 18.35
CA THR A 95 23.77 -25.59 18.25
C THR A 95 22.86 -24.37 18.18
N MET A 96 23.30 -23.21 18.69
CA MET A 96 22.53 -21.96 18.68
C MET A 96 22.72 -21.10 17.42
N LEU A 97 23.54 -21.56 16.47
CA LEU A 97 23.85 -20.76 15.29
C LEU A 97 22.64 -20.53 14.36
N ASP A 98 21.78 -21.52 14.22
CA ASP A 98 20.59 -21.40 13.37
C ASP A 98 19.56 -20.45 14.00
N GLU A 99 19.39 -20.50 15.33
CA GLU A 99 18.55 -19.57 16.08
C GLU A 99 19.05 -18.13 15.96
N LEU A 100 20.39 -17.94 16.07
CA LEU A 100 21.02 -16.63 15.87
C LEU A 100 20.79 -16.09 14.45
N LYS A 101 20.92 -16.95 13.42
CA LYS A 101 20.68 -16.56 12.02
C LYS A 101 19.23 -16.12 11.79
N GLU A 102 18.28 -16.90 12.26
CA GLU A 102 16.86 -16.63 12.12
C GLU A 102 16.45 -15.39 12.92
N GLY A 103 16.92 -15.28 14.16
CA GLY A 103 16.67 -14.12 15.02
C GLY A 103 17.24 -12.83 14.42
N PHE A 104 18.47 -12.86 13.89
CA PHE A 104 19.08 -11.71 13.23
C PHE A 104 18.32 -11.29 11.96
N ALA A 105 17.90 -12.24 11.13
CA ALA A 105 17.10 -11.96 9.95
C ALA A 105 15.75 -11.32 10.33
N THR A 106 15.11 -11.83 11.37
CA THR A 106 13.85 -11.28 11.90
C THR A 106 14.03 -9.86 12.46
N LEU A 107 15.11 -9.63 13.22
CA LEU A 107 15.43 -8.30 13.77
C LEU A 107 15.65 -7.29 12.64
N THR A 108 16.47 -7.62 11.65
CA THR A 108 16.76 -6.71 10.54
C THR A 108 15.53 -6.42 9.69
N ALA A 109 14.68 -7.40 9.43
CA ALA A 109 13.41 -7.19 8.72
C ALA A 109 12.46 -6.26 9.50
N ASN A 110 12.35 -6.44 10.83
CA ASN A 110 11.52 -5.59 11.68
C ASN A 110 12.05 -4.15 11.76
N MET A 111 13.37 -3.97 11.85
CA MET A 111 14.01 -2.66 11.83
C MET A 111 13.75 -1.93 10.51
N GLU A 112 13.89 -2.61 9.38
CA GLU A 112 13.65 -2.02 8.06
C GLU A 112 12.18 -1.64 7.88
N SER A 113 11.25 -2.53 8.25
CA SER A 113 9.82 -2.22 8.23
C SER A 113 9.47 -1.00 9.09
N CYS A 114 10.06 -0.91 10.28
CA CYS A 114 9.86 0.24 11.18
C CYS A 114 10.46 1.54 10.59
N ARG A 115 11.64 1.44 9.95
CA ARG A 115 12.28 2.57 9.26
C ARG A 115 11.41 3.09 8.13
N LEU A 116 10.83 2.20 7.34
CA LEU A 116 9.92 2.60 6.24
C LEU A 116 8.68 3.33 6.75
N GLU A 117 8.12 2.89 7.88
CA GLU A 117 6.99 3.59 8.50
C GLU A 117 7.34 5.03 8.90
N THR A 118 8.58 5.30 9.31
CA THR A 118 9.02 6.67 9.64
C THR A 118 9.12 7.59 8.42
N LEU A 119 9.24 7.05 7.21
CA LEU A 119 9.25 7.81 5.95
C LEU A 119 7.83 8.24 5.52
N LEU A 120 6.80 7.68 6.14
CA LEU A 120 5.41 7.99 5.84
C LEU A 120 4.96 9.25 6.58
N THR A 121 5.28 10.40 6.01
CA THR A 121 5.02 11.73 6.62
C THR A 121 3.79 12.43 6.04
N GLY A 122 3.18 11.89 5.01
CA GLY A 122 1.99 12.45 4.36
C GLY A 122 0.76 12.40 5.27
N HIS A 123 -0.09 13.41 5.16
CA HIS A 123 -1.30 13.54 5.98
C HIS A 123 -2.21 12.30 5.92
N TYR A 124 -2.31 11.67 4.75
CA TYR A 124 -3.16 10.51 4.49
C TYR A 124 -2.42 9.18 4.49
N ASP A 125 -1.11 9.17 4.75
CA ASP A 125 -0.29 7.95 4.64
C ASP A 125 -0.78 6.81 5.55
N LYS A 126 -1.42 7.15 6.68
CA LYS A 126 -1.97 6.18 7.65
C LYS A 126 -3.28 5.54 7.23
N ASN A 127 -3.91 6.03 6.16
CA ASN A 127 -5.22 5.57 5.74
C ASN A 127 -5.14 4.23 4.99
N ASN A 128 -6.30 3.57 4.87
CA ASN A 128 -6.48 2.48 3.93
C ASN A 128 -6.25 2.97 2.50
N ALA A 129 -5.93 2.06 1.58
CA ALA A 129 -5.75 2.36 0.16
C ALA A 129 -6.95 1.90 -0.66
N LEU A 130 -7.46 2.78 -1.51
CA LEU A 130 -8.37 2.43 -2.60
C LEU A 130 -7.54 2.30 -3.87
N MET A 131 -7.60 1.14 -4.52
CA MET A 131 -6.85 0.89 -5.75
C MET A 131 -7.82 0.57 -6.88
N SER A 132 -7.67 1.28 -7.99
CA SER A 132 -8.41 1.04 -9.23
C SER A 132 -7.45 0.57 -10.32
N PHE A 133 -7.77 -0.55 -10.95
CA PHE A 133 -7.01 -1.15 -12.03
C PHE A 133 -7.76 -0.97 -13.34
N HIS A 134 -7.08 -0.54 -14.39
CA HIS A 134 -7.68 -0.32 -15.69
C HIS A 134 -6.82 -0.94 -16.79
N ALA A 135 -7.41 -1.80 -17.60
CA ALA A 135 -6.75 -2.29 -18.82
C ALA A 135 -6.57 -1.14 -19.80
N GLY A 136 -5.34 -0.94 -20.27
CA GLY A 136 -4.98 0.08 -21.21
C GLY A 136 -4.85 -0.44 -22.65
N ALA A 137 -3.89 0.10 -23.41
CA ALA A 137 -3.62 -0.33 -24.77
C ALA A 137 -3.04 -1.75 -24.80
N GLY A 138 -3.60 -2.64 -25.66
CA GLY A 138 -3.14 -4.02 -25.84
C GLY A 138 -4.26 -5.06 -26.01
N GLY A 139 -5.53 -4.63 -26.02
CA GLY A 139 -6.68 -5.52 -26.20
C GLY A 139 -6.78 -6.58 -25.11
N THR A 140 -7.06 -7.85 -25.48
CA THR A 140 -7.18 -9.01 -24.56
C THR A 140 -5.93 -9.19 -23.70
N GLU A 141 -4.73 -8.93 -24.26
CA GLU A 141 -3.47 -9.01 -23.52
C GLU A 141 -3.40 -7.98 -22.38
N ALA A 142 -3.92 -6.76 -22.57
CA ALA A 142 -3.97 -5.75 -21.50
C ALA A 142 -5.00 -6.10 -20.42
N GLN A 143 -6.07 -6.78 -20.79
CA GLN A 143 -7.10 -7.28 -19.85
C GLN A 143 -6.55 -8.41 -18.98
N ASP A 144 -5.75 -9.32 -19.56
CA ASP A 144 -5.04 -10.36 -18.80
C ASP A 144 -3.98 -9.75 -17.89
N TRP A 145 -3.23 -8.74 -18.39
CA TRP A 145 -2.26 -8.01 -17.58
C TRP A 145 -2.92 -7.32 -16.38
N CYS A 146 -4.08 -6.74 -16.56
CA CYS A 146 -4.87 -6.15 -15.46
C CYS A 146 -5.20 -7.20 -14.38
N SER A 147 -5.59 -8.43 -14.78
CA SER A 147 -5.83 -9.55 -13.85
C SER A 147 -4.58 -9.94 -13.07
N ILE A 148 -3.44 -9.99 -13.75
CA ILE A 148 -2.16 -10.35 -13.13
C ILE A 148 -1.77 -9.26 -12.09
N LEU A 149 -1.93 -7.98 -12.44
CA LEU A 149 -1.67 -6.88 -11.50
C LEU A 149 -2.58 -6.96 -10.28
N LEU A 150 -3.89 -7.15 -10.47
CA LEU A 150 -4.83 -7.32 -9.36
C LEU A 150 -4.38 -8.43 -8.41
N ARG A 151 -4.03 -9.61 -8.94
CA ARG A 151 -3.52 -10.73 -8.15
C ARG A 151 -2.22 -10.40 -7.42
N MET A 152 -1.30 -9.70 -8.08
CA MET A 152 -0.01 -9.30 -7.54
C MET A 152 -0.17 -8.42 -6.29
N TYR A 153 -1.01 -7.39 -6.35
CA TYR A 153 -1.26 -6.49 -5.21
C TYR A 153 -2.11 -7.15 -4.12
N THR A 154 -3.05 -8.03 -4.47
CA THR A 154 -3.79 -8.81 -3.49
C THR A 154 -2.86 -9.71 -2.68
N ARG A 155 -1.93 -10.41 -3.34
CA ARG A 155 -0.94 -11.26 -2.67
C ARG A 155 0.02 -10.46 -1.80
N TRP A 156 0.47 -9.31 -2.28
CA TRP A 156 1.29 -8.41 -1.48
C TRP A 156 0.54 -7.98 -0.20
N ALA A 157 -0.71 -7.59 -0.31
CA ALA A 157 -1.54 -7.19 0.82
C ALA A 157 -1.70 -8.34 1.84
N GLU A 158 -1.98 -9.56 1.37
CA GLU A 158 -2.09 -10.76 2.21
C GLU A 158 -0.79 -11.07 2.96
N GLN A 159 0.36 -10.98 2.28
CA GLN A 159 1.69 -11.22 2.88
C GLN A 159 2.01 -10.22 3.99
N HIS A 160 1.49 -8.98 3.89
CA HIS A 160 1.69 -7.93 4.90
C HIS A 160 0.58 -7.89 5.95
N GLY A 161 -0.34 -8.87 5.96
CA GLY A 161 -1.44 -8.94 6.92
C GLY A 161 -2.51 -7.88 6.72
N PHE A 162 -2.56 -7.22 5.57
CA PHE A 162 -3.63 -6.33 5.18
C PHE A 162 -4.87 -7.11 4.74
N VAL A 163 -6.05 -6.52 4.96
CA VAL A 163 -7.30 -7.10 4.48
C VAL A 163 -7.65 -6.51 3.13
N CYS A 164 -7.65 -7.34 2.08
CA CYS A 164 -8.04 -6.94 0.74
C CYS A 164 -9.52 -7.25 0.50
N LYS A 165 -10.29 -6.22 0.11
CA LYS A 165 -11.72 -6.34 -0.24
C LYS A 165 -11.94 -5.90 -1.66
N VAL A 166 -12.49 -6.77 -2.48
CA VAL A 166 -12.88 -6.44 -3.85
C VAL A 166 -14.21 -5.68 -3.80
N MET A 167 -14.24 -4.50 -4.42
CA MET A 167 -15.40 -3.61 -4.47
C MET A 167 -16.18 -3.78 -5.76
N ASP A 168 -15.47 -3.84 -6.88
CA ASP A 168 -16.05 -4.05 -8.21
C ASP A 168 -15.04 -4.76 -9.12
N ILE A 169 -15.54 -5.62 -10.00
CA ILE A 169 -14.76 -6.24 -11.08
C ILE A 169 -15.60 -6.23 -12.34
N GLN A 170 -15.04 -5.69 -13.41
CA GLN A 170 -15.59 -5.78 -14.74
C GLN A 170 -14.80 -6.80 -15.57
N GLU A 171 -15.34 -7.99 -15.68
CA GLU A 171 -14.74 -9.04 -16.52
C GLU A 171 -14.80 -8.67 -18.01
N ALA A 172 -13.83 -9.14 -18.76
CA ALA A 172 -13.81 -8.99 -20.20
C ALA A 172 -14.45 -10.22 -20.90
N ASP A 173 -15.03 -10.00 -22.07
CA ASP A 173 -15.79 -11.03 -22.78
C ASP A 173 -14.91 -12.19 -23.29
N GLU A 174 -13.62 -11.92 -23.57
CA GLU A 174 -12.65 -12.89 -24.09
C GLU A 174 -11.66 -13.39 -23.03
N GLY A 175 -11.87 -13.02 -21.76
CA GLY A 175 -11.01 -13.33 -20.62
C GLY A 175 -10.19 -12.15 -20.14
N GLY A 176 -9.78 -12.21 -18.86
CA GLY A 176 -9.15 -11.10 -18.20
C GLY A 176 -10.14 -10.09 -17.60
N ILE A 177 -9.66 -8.92 -17.19
CA ILE A 177 -10.42 -7.90 -16.48
C ILE A 177 -10.29 -6.57 -17.21
N LYS A 178 -11.42 -5.90 -17.50
CA LYS A 178 -11.44 -4.52 -18.04
C LYS A 178 -11.07 -3.49 -16.98
N SER A 179 -11.64 -3.65 -15.80
CA SER A 179 -11.32 -2.84 -14.62
C SER A 179 -11.63 -3.60 -13.34
N ALA A 180 -10.93 -3.24 -12.26
CA ALA A 180 -11.21 -3.73 -10.91
C ALA A 180 -10.95 -2.64 -9.90
N ASP A 181 -11.79 -2.58 -8.86
CA ASP A 181 -11.63 -1.68 -7.72
C ASP A 181 -11.51 -2.52 -6.44
N ILE A 182 -10.47 -2.29 -5.67
CA ILE A 182 -10.22 -2.96 -4.38
C ILE A 182 -9.96 -1.95 -3.27
N VAL A 183 -10.26 -2.35 -2.04
CA VAL A 183 -9.84 -1.64 -0.82
C VAL A 183 -8.83 -2.52 -0.10
N ILE A 184 -7.70 -1.95 0.24
CA ILE A 184 -6.68 -2.57 1.11
C ILE A 184 -6.76 -1.88 2.46
N GLU A 185 -7.28 -2.61 3.45
CA GLU A 185 -7.48 -2.10 4.81
C GLU A 185 -6.29 -2.49 5.70
N GLY A 186 -5.72 -1.49 6.34
CA GLY A 186 -4.63 -1.64 7.30
C GLY A 186 -3.90 -0.32 7.56
N GLU A 187 -3.18 -0.26 8.66
CA GLU A 187 -2.41 0.94 9.02
C GLU A 187 -1.32 1.18 7.98
N ASN A 188 -1.23 2.40 7.47
CA ASN A 188 -0.25 2.86 6.47
C ASN A 188 -0.40 2.23 5.06
N ALA A 189 -1.50 1.54 4.75
CA ALA A 189 -1.68 0.88 3.45
C ALA A 189 -1.54 1.86 2.27
N TYR A 190 -2.17 3.05 2.37
CA TYR A 190 -2.01 4.09 1.35
C TYR A 190 -0.57 4.62 1.27
N GLY A 191 0.07 4.85 2.42
CA GLY A 191 1.44 5.36 2.47
C GLY A 191 2.43 4.47 1.71
N PHE A 192 2.31 3.15 1.85
CA PHE A 192 3.13 2.19 1.11
C PHE A 192 2.78 2.16 -0.38
N LEU A 193 1.50 2.19 -0.73
CA LEU A 193 1.02 1.95 -2.09
C LEU A 193 0.90 3.22 -2.96
N LYS A 194 0.95 4.43 -2.39
CA LYS A 194 0.83 5.68 -3.15
C LYS A 194 1.83 5.81 -4.31
N GLY A 195 3.01 5.19 -4.17
CA GLY A 195 4.03 5.12 -5.20
C GLY A 195 3.68 4.22 -6.39
N GLU A 196 2.69 3.35 -6.25
CA GLU A 196 2.28 2.42 -7.29
C GLU A 196 1.28 3.03 -8.30
N ASN A 197 0.89 4.28 -8.07
CA ASN A 197 0.02 5.04 -8.97
C ASN A 197 0.74 5.33 -10.30
N GLY A 198 0.19 4.84 -11.42
CA GLY A 198 0.72 5.07 -12.75
C GLY A 198 0.53 3.92 -13.73
N VAL A 199 1.32 3.93 -14.81
CA VAL A 199 1.20 2.95 -15.89
C VAL A 199 2.24 1.84 -15.73
N HIS A 200 1.78 0.59 -15.78
CA HIS A 200 2.58 -0.62 -15.73
C HIS A 200 2.66 -1.27 -17.10
N ARG A 201 3.87 -1.37 -17.65
CA ARG A 201 4.11 -1.92 -18.99
C ARG A 201 4.54 -3.36 -18.92
N LEU A 202 3.82 -4.24 -19.62
CA LEU A 202 4.16 -5.64 -19.83
C LEU A 202 4.78 -5.85 -21.20
N VAL A 203 5.83 -6.66 -21.28
CA VAL A 203 6.44 -7.15 -22.53
C VAL A 203 6.63 -8.65 -22.40
N ARG A 204 5.81 -9.43 -23.10
CA ARG A 204 5.91 -10.91 -23.13
C ARG A 204 5.48 -11.48 -24.48
N VAL A 205 5.68 -12.79 -24.66
CA VAL A 205 5.00 -13.52 -25.73
C VAL A 205 3.55 -13.71 -25.31
N SER A 206 2.62 -13.26 -26.16
CA SER A 206 1.20 -13.31 -25.83
C SER A 206 0.68 -14.76 -25.90
N PRO A 207 0.01 -15.25 -24.86
CA PRO A 207 -0.67 -16.55 -24.92
C PRO A 207 -1.90 -16.55 -25.84
N PHE A 208 -2.37 -15.37 -26.25
CA PHE A 208 -3.52 -15.18 -27.14
C PHE A 208 -3.12 -15.06 -28.63
N ASP A 209 -1.83 -14.91 -28.93
CA ASP A 209 -1.32 -14.83 -30.31
C ASP A 209 -0.83 -16.20 -30.79
N ALA A 210 -1.57 -16.82 -31.70
CA ALA A 210 -1.20 -18.11 -32.32
C ALA A 210 0.18 -18.10 -32.99
N ASN A 211 0.70 -16.94 -33.37
CA ASN A 211 2.04 -16.81 -33.98
C ASN A 211 3.16 -16.62 -32.93
N GLY A 212 2.86 -16.60 -31.64
CA GLY A 212 3.84 -16.47 -30.59
C GLY A 212 4.66 -15.17 -30.64
N ARG A 213 4.09 -14.08 -31.14
CA ARG A 213 4.77 -12.79 -31.25
C ARG A 213 4.86 -12.10 -29.90
N ARG A 214 5.96 -11.38 -29.71
CA ARG A 214 6.14 -10.51 -28.54
C ARG A 214 5.19 -9.31 -28.63
N GLN A 215 4.36 -9.15 -27.62
CA GLN A 215 3.40 -8.05 -27.49
C GLN A 215 3.81 -7.12 -26.34
N THR A 216 3.36 -5.89 -26.44
CA THR A 216 3.52 -4.90 -25.38
C THR A 216 2.14 -4.42 -24.98
N SER A 217 1.81 -4.52 -23.68
CA SER A 217 0.53 -4.13 -23.13
C SER A 217 0.71 -3.20 -21.96
N PHE A 218 -0.29 -2.38 -21.73
CA PHE A 218 -0.28 -1.38 -20.68
C PHE A 218 -1.54 -1.53 -19.82
N SER A 219 -1.37 -1.39 -18.50
CA SER A 219 -2.46 -1.24 -17.56
C SER A 219 -2.13 -0.11 -16.60
N ALA A 220 -3.12 0.68 -16.25
CA ALA A 220 -2.96 1.76 -15.29
C ALA A 220 -3.47 1.33 -13.92
N ILE A 221 -2.77 1.75 -12.89
CA ILE A 221 -3.20 1.64 -11.50
C ILE A 221 -3.38 3.05 -10.95
N GLU A 222 -4.50 3.29 -10.31
CA GLU A 222 -4.78 4.50 -9.55
C GLU A 222 -4.86 4.14 -8.07
N VAL A 223 -4.13 4.84 -7.23
CA VAL A 223 -4.12 4.63 -5.78
C VAL A 223 -4.54 5.91 -5.09
N VAL A 224 -5.59 5.86 -4.27
CA VAL A 224 -6.09 6.99 -3.50
C VAL A 224 -6.33 6.59 -2.05
N PRO A 225 -6.24 7.52 -1.09
CA PRO A 225 -6.52 7.20 0.31
C PRO A 225 -8.02 6.94 0.54
N ASP A 226 -8.34 5.96 1.39
CA ASP A 226 -9.70 5.78 1.91
C ASP A 226 -9.94 6.74 3.07
N ILE A 227 -10.68 7.80 2.82
CA ILE A 227 -10.94 8.82 3.81
C ILE A 227 -12.27 8.52 4.49
N GLN A 228 -12.19 8.03 5.72
CA GLN A 228 -13.34 7.86 6.60
C GLN A 228 -13.71 9.20 7.23
N ASP A 229 -14.93 9.56 7.14
CA ASP A 229 -15.75 10.69 7.60
C ASP A 229 -15.20 11.84 8.50
N ASP A 230 -13.94 11.91 8.87
CA ASP A 230 -13.40 12.99 9.72
C ASP A 230 -12.87 14.22 8.93
N SER A 231 -12.92 14.20 7.60
CA SER A 231 -12.42 15.34 6.82
C SER A 231 -13.54 16.33 6.46
N ALA A 232 -13.67 17.35 7.28
CA ALA A 232 -14.55 18.52 7.06
C ALA A 232 -14.24 19.32 5.76
N ASP A 233 -13.25 18.92 4.98
CA ASP A 233 -12.72 19.73 3.88
C ASP A 233 -13.36 19.48 2.50
N VAL A 234 -14.09 18.37 2.30
CA VAL A 234 -14.81 18.13 1.04
C VAL A 234 -16.23 17.67 1.33
N GLU A 235 -17.16 18.63 1.43
CA GLU A 235 -18.58 18.35 1.47
C GLU A 235 -19.08 18.06 0.05
N ILE A 236 -19.62 16.86 -0.19
CA ILE A 236 -20.25 16.48 -1.45
C ILE A 236 -21.76 16.57 -1.26
N ARG A 237 -22.37 17.57 -1.88
CA ARG A 237 -23.83 17.77 -1.83
C ARG A 237 -24.54 16.89 -2.86
N PRO A 238 -25.80 16.50 -2.63
CA PRO A 238 -26.57 15.72 -3.60
C PRO A 238 -26.69 16.36 -5.00
N GLU A 239 -26.57 17.69 -5.09
CA GLU A 239 -26.62 18.47 -6.32
C GLU A 239 -25.31 18.41 -7.15
N ASP A 240 -24.19 18.04 -6.51
CA ASP A 240 -22.85 18.02 -7.13
C ASP A 240 -22.61 16.77 -7.97
N TYR A 241 -23.43 15.74 -7.82
CA TYR A 241 -23.27 14.50 -8.58
C TYR A 241 -24.59 14.04 -9.21
N GLU A 242 -24.47 13.28 -10.29
CA GLU A 242 -25.57 12.53 -10.90
C GLU A 242 -25.46 11.07 -10.46
N MET A 243 -26.57 10.51 -9.96
CA MET A 243 -26.65 9.11 -9.56
C MET A 243 -27.40 8.30 -10.61
N GLN A 244 -26.75 7.29 -11.15
CA GLN A 244 -27.34 6.33 -12.06
C GLN A 244 -27.41 4.97 -11.37
N VAL A 245 -28.58 4.34 -11.45
CA VAL A 245 -28.81 3.00 -10.90
C VAL A 245 -28.98 2.03 -12.06
N TYR A 246 -28.23 0.94 -12.03
CA TYR A 246 -28.27 -0.06 -13.10
C TYR A 246 -28.29 -1.48 -12.50
N ARG A 247 -28.53 -2.46 -13.36
CA ARG A 247 -28.47 -3.86 -12.97
C ARG A 247 -27.02 -4.31 -12.96
N SER A 248 -26.60 -4.99 -11.89
CA SER A 248 -25.26 -5.56 -11.83
C SER A 248 -25.09 -6.59 -12.95
N SER A 249 -23.96 -6.53 -13.66
CA SER A 249 -23.56 -7.51 -14.66
C SER A 249 -22.60 -8.51 -14.02
N GLY A 250 -22.92 -9.80 -14.02
CA GLY A 250 -22.06 -10.86 -13.51
C GLY A 250 -22.75 -12.22 -13.55
N ALA A 251 -21.96 -13.30 -13.51
CA ALA A 251 -22.45 -14.68 -13.43
C ALA A 251 -23.04 -14.94 -12.04
N GLY A 252 -24.30 -14.58 -11.84
CA GLY A 252 -25.03 -14.77 -10.58
C GLY A 252 -26.49 -15.10 -10.80
N GLY A 253 -27.09 -15.85 -9.83
CA GLY A 253 -28.43 -16.40 -9.90
C GLY A 253 -29.55 -15.36 -10.05
N GLN A 254 -30.81 -15.83 -10.10
CA GLN A 254 -32.03 -15.05 -10.40
C GLN A 254 -32.22 -13.74 -9.61
N HIS A 255 -31.53 -13.55 -8.49
CA HIS A 255 -31.66 -12.33 -7.66
C HIS A 255 -30.87 -11.14 -8.22
N ILE A 256 -29.72 -11.39 -8.84
CA ILE A 256 -28.82 -10.36 -9.40
C ILE A 256 -29.46 -9.71 -10.64
N ASN A 257 -30.20 -10.48 -11.43
CA ASN A 257 -30.83 -10.01 -12.65
C ASN A 257 -32.17 -9.29 -12.46
N LYS A 258 -32.73 -9.27 -11.25
CA LYS A 258 -34.06 -8.66 -10.96
C LYS A 258 -33.99 -7.33 -10.21
N THR A 259 -32.92 -7.05 -9.46
CA THR A 259 -32.79 -5.83 -8.64
C THR A 259 -31.70 -4.92 -9.18
N SER A 260 -32.08 -3.65 -9.45
CA SER A 260 -31.10 -2.60 -9.82
C SER A 260 -30.43 -2.08 -8.54
N SER A 261 -29.43 -2.80 -8.02
CA SER A 261 -28.69 -2.42 -6.80
C SER A 261 -27.35 -1.73 -7.09
N ALA A 262 -26.83 -1.86 -8.31
CA ALA A 262 -25.59 -1.21 -8.70
C ALA A 262 -25.76 0.30 -8.84
N VAL A 263 -24.81 1.06 -8.29
CA VAL A 263 -24.84 2.52 -8.27
C VAL A 263 -23.60 3.05 -9.00
N ARG A 264 -23.82 4.06 -9.85
CA ARG A 264 -22.76 4.87 -10.48
C ARG A 264 -23.01 6.32 -10.11
N LEU A 265 -21.97 7.00 -9.64
CA LEU A 265 -22.00 8.44 -9.40
C LEU A 265 -21.07 9.12 -10.42
N ILE A 266 -21.57 10.22 -10.98
CA ILE A 266 -20.83 11.08 -11.90
C ILE A 266 -20.78 12.46 -11.26
N HIS A 267 -19.58 12.92 -10.88
CA HIS A 267 -19.41 14.25 -10.32
C HIS A 267 -19.48 15.31 -11.44
N LYS A 268 -20.42 16.25 -11.35
CA LYS A 268 -20.73 17.17 -12.43
C LYS A 268 -19.60 18.13 -12.77
N ALA A 269 -18.87 18.60 -11.75
CA ALA A 269 -17.82 19.60 -11.93
C ALA A 269 -16.53 19.00 -12.51
N THR A 270 -16.12 17.79 -12.05
CA THR A 270 -14.85 17.17 -12.46
C THR A 270 -15.03 16.04 -13.48
N GLY A 271 -16.26 15.58 -13.74
CA GLY A 271 -16.51 14.43 -14.62
C GLY A 271 -16.08 13.07 -14.08
N ILE A 272 -15.66 13.00 -12.82
CA ILE A 272 -15.22 11.74 -12.19
C ILE A 272 -16.41 10.78 -12.12
N VAL A 273 -16.18 9.54 -12.57
CA VAL A 273 -17.14 8.45 -12.51
C VAL A 273 -16.66 7.41 -11.51
N VAL A 274 -17.53 7.04 -10.59
CA VAL A 274 -17.30 5.92 -9.64
C VAL A 274 -18.49 4.99 -9.65
N SER A 275 -18.27 3.68 -9.53
CA SER A 275 -19.35 2.70 -9.52
C SER A 275 -19.12 1.62 -8.46
N CYS A 276 -20.20 1.11 -7.89
CA CYS A 276 -20.17 0.00 -6.93
C CYS A 276 -21.39 -0.91 -7.13
N GLN A 277 -21.15 -2.23 -7.15
CA GLN A 277 -22.21 -3.25 -7.32
C GLN A 277 -22.09 -4.42 -6.35
N THR A 278 -21.16 -4.32 -5.38
CA THR A 278 -20.77 -5.43 -4.49
C THR A 278 -21.83 -5.76 -3.45
N GLN A 279 -22.57 -4.76 -2.98
CA GLN A 279 -23.56 -4.95 -1.92
C GLN A 279 -24.96 -5.18 -2.49
N ARG A 280 -25.76 -5.96 -1.74
CA ARG A 280 -27.17 -6.21 -2.12
C ARG A 280 -28.07 -4.98 -1.91
N SER A 281 -27.63 -4.00 -1.14
CA SER A 281 -28.33 -2.78 -0.82
C SER A 281 -27.83 -1.63 -1.70
N GLN A 282 -28.75 -1.00 -2.43
CA GLN A 282 -28.49 0.23 -3.20
C GLN A 282 -27.93 1.35 -2.30
N PHE A 283 -28.40 1.43 -1.05
CA PHE A 283 -27.96 2.44 -0.09
C PHE A 283 -26.48 2.25 0.26
N GLN A 284 -26.06 1.01 0.56
CA GLN A 284 -24.67 0.71 0.85
C GLN A 284 -23.76 0.95 -0.36
N ASN A 285 -24.18 0.56 -1.57
CA ASN A 285 -23.43 0.84 -2.79
C ASN A 285 -23.28 2.35 -3.04
N LYS A 286 -24.33 3.15 -2.76
CA LYS A 286 -24.26 4.61 -2.83
C LYS A 286 -23.25 5.18 -1.84
N GLU A 287 -23.24 4.69 -0.61
CA GLU A 287 -22.32 5.15 0.44
C GLU A 287 -20.86 4.86 0.06
N TYR A 288 -20.57 3.66 -0.46
CA TYR A 288 -19.26 3.32 -0.99
C TYR A 288 -18.85 4.22 -2.17
N CYS A 289 -19.74 4.46 -3.12
CA CYS A 289 -19.47 5.38 -4.22
C CYS A 289 -19.17 6.80 -3.74
N LEU A 290 -19.90 7.31 -2.74
CA LEU A 290 -19.64 8.63 -2.16
C LEU A 290 -18.26 8.68 -1.48
N ARG A 291 -17.87 7.61 -0.78
CA ARG A 291 -16.53 7.49 -0.18
C ARG A 291 -15.43 7.52 -1.24
N MET A 292 -15.56 6.71 -2.30
CA MET A 292 -14.60 6.72 -3.42
C MET A 292 -14.54 8.07 -4.12
N LEU A 293 -15.70 8.72 -4.35
CA LEU A 293 -15.74 10.05 -4.97
C LEU A 293 -15.04 11.10 -4.11
N ARG A 294 -15.25 11.07 -2.79
CA ARG A 294 -14.58 11.97 -1.83
C ARG A 294 -13.07 11.78 -1.88
N SER A 295 -12.60 10.53 -1.85
CA SER A 295 -11.16 10.23 -1.94
C SER A 295 -10.52 10.76 -3.22
N LYS A 296 -11.18 10.58 -4.38
CA LYS A 296 -10.69 11.11 -5.66
C LYS A 296 -10.70 12.65 -5.72
N LEU A 297 -11.67 13.31 -5.10
CA LEU A 297 -11.72 14.77 -5.04
C LEU A 297 -10.62 15.35 -4.15
N ILE A 298 -10.27 14.66 -3.07
CA ILE A 298 -9.15 15.07 -2.20
C ILE A 298 -7.82 14.91 -2.92
N GLU A 299 -7.62 13.79 -3.63
CA GLU A 299 -6.42 13.62 -4.46
C GLU A 299 -6.24 14.77 -5.46
N ILE A 300 -7.33 15.20 -6.12
CA ILE A 300 -7.28 16.34 -7.04
C ILE A 300 -6.90 17.62 -6.29
N LYS A 301 -7.50 17.89 -5.13
CA LYS A 301 -7.15 19.06 -4.31
C LYS A 301 -5.69 19.05 -3.85
N GLU A 302 -5.17 17.89 -3.42
CA GLU A 302 -3.76 17.76 -3.08
C GLU A 302 -2.86 17.99 -4.31
N ARG A 303 -3.24 17.44 -5.46
CA ARG A 303 -2.51 17.65 -6.72
C ARG A 303 -2.51 19.12 -7.13
N GLU A 304 -3.65 19.81 -7.07
CA GLU A 304 -3.76 21.25 -7.33
C GLU A 304 -2.92 22.08 -6.34
N HIS A 305 -2.82 21.65 -5.08
CA HIS A 305 -1.97 22.31 -4.10
C HIS A 305 -0.48 22.10 -4.39
N LEU A 306 -0.11 20.85 -4.75
CA LEU A 306 1.25 20.51 -5.19
C LEU A 306 1.61 21.21 -6.53
N ASP A 307 0.65 21.33 -7.44
CA ASP A 307 0.83 22.04 -8.71
C ASP A 307 1.03 23.54 -8.47
N LYS A 308 0.29 24.16 -7.56
CA LYS A 308 0.55 25.55 -7.14
C LYS A 308 1.93 25.75 -6.51
N ILE A 309 2.42 24.75 -5.75
CA ILE A 309 3.79 24.75 -5.21
C ILE A 309 4.80 24.49 -6.33
N SER A 310 4.48 23.68 -7.34
CA SER A 310 5.35 23.36 -8.46
C SER A 310 5.35 24.48 -9.53
N ASP A 311 4.25 25.19 -9.71
CA ASP A 311 4.18 26.41 -10.54
C ASP A 311 5.08 27.52 -9.99
N ILE A 312 5.27 27.57 -8.68
CA ILE A 312 6.32 28.40 -8.04
C ILE A 312 7.73 27.84 -8.35
N LYS A 313 7.85 26.53 -8.69
CA LYS A 313 9.13 25.86 -8.98
C LYS A 313 9.38 25.51 -10.46
N GLY A 314 8.43 25.74 -11.35
CA GLY A 314 8.56 25.58 -12.81
C GLY A 314 8.66 24.13 -13.31
N VAL A 315 7.77 23.78 -14.23
CA VAL A 315 7.68 22.61 -15.13
C VAL A 315 6.69 21.51 -14.74
N GLN A 316 5.52 21.63 -15.33
CA GLN A 316 4.48 20.60 -15.36
C GLN A 316 4.75 19.59 -16.48
N GLN A 317 4.87 18.29 -16.17
CA GLN A 317 4.87 17.23 -17.18
C GLN A 317 3.45 16.71 -17.40
N LYS A 318 2.95 16.92 -18.63
CA LYS A 318 1.67 16.37 -19.11
C LYS A 318 1.69 14.85 -19.16
N ILE A 319 0.54 14.24 -18.83
CA ILE A 319 0.28 12.80 -18.92
C ILE A 319 0.20 12.41 -20.41
N GLU A 320 1.32 12.03 -21.00
CA GLU A 320 1.40 11.40 -22.31
C GLU A 320 2.42 10.26 -22.26
N TRP A 321 2.26 9.23 -23.06
CA TRP A 321 3.03 8.00 -23.33
C TRP A 321 4.45 7.82 -22.68
N GLY A 322 4.91 8.70 -21.84
CA GLY A 322 6.18 8.69 -21.09
C GLY A 322 6.03 8.43 -19.58
N SER A 323 4.84 8.26 -19.05
CA SER A 323 4.56 8.14 -17.60
C SER A 323 4.55 6.70 -17.08
N GLN A 324 5.26 5.78 -17.76
CA GLN A 324 5.44 4.42 -17.27
C GLN A 324 6.27 4.45 -15.99
N ILE A 325 5.69 3.94 -14.89
CA ILE A 325 6.41 3.82 -13.63
C ILE A 325 7.25 2.55 -13.58
N ARG A 326 6.73 1.42 -14.13
CA ARG A 326 7.41 0.14 -14.06
C ARG A 326 7.25 -0.67 -15.33
N ASN A 327 8.36 -1.29 -15.78
CA ASN A 327 8.41 -2.18 -16.93
C ASN A 327 8.61 -3.61 -16.46
N TYR A 328 7.80 -4.53 -16.98
CA TYR A 328 7.87 -5.97 -16.74
C TYR A 328 8.18 -6.67 -18.06
N VAL A 329 9.40 -7.18 -18.18
CA VAL A 329 9.90 -7.84 -19.42
C VAL A 329 10.11 -9.31 -19.13
N PHE A 330 9.36 -10.17 -19.82
CA PHE A 330 9.50 -11.64 -19.73
C PHE A 330 10.39 -12.21 -20.82
N MET A 331 10.53 -11.50 -21.95
CA MET A 331 11.30 -11.94 -23.11
C MET A 331 11.91 -10.74 -23.86
N PRO A 332 13.14 -10.82 -24.36
CA PRO A 332 14.07 -11.97 -24.47
C PRO A 332 14.88 -12.22 -23.17
N TYR A 333 14.79 -11.36 -22.18
CA TYR A 333 15.36 -11.48 -20.85
C TYR A 333 14.30 -11.17 -19.81
N THR A 334 14.49 -11.65 -18.59
CA THR A 334 13.58 -11.35 -17.48
C THR A 334 14.08 -10.13 -16.73
N LEU A 335 13.23 -9.09 -16.62
CA LEU A 335 13.56 -7.86 -15.89
C LEU A 335 12.28 -7.15 -15.45
N VAL A 336 12.24 -6.75 -14.19
CA VAL A 336 11.30 -5.75 -13.69
C VAL A 336 12.11 -4.53 -13.30
N LYS A 337 11.75 -3.36 -13.82
CA LYS A 337 12.48 -2.11 -13.56
C LYS A 337 11.52 -0.96 -13.32
N ASP A 338 11.67 -0.28 -12.20
CA ASP A 338 11.04 1.01 -11.95
C ASP A 338 11.87 2.12 -12.60
N THR A 339 11.21 2.93 -13.41
CA THR A 339 11.88 3.98 -14.21
C THR A 339 12.20 5.22 -13.39
N ARG A 340 11.57 5.39 -12.22
CA ARG A 340 11.71 6.56 -11.35
C ARG A 340 12.87 6.41 -10.38
N THR A 341 12.98 5.21 -9.79
CA THR A 341 13.97 4.90 -8.75
C THR A 341 15.20 4.19 -9.30
N GLY A 342 15.07 3.59 -10.50
CA GLY A 342 16.10 2.73 -11.08
C GLY A 342 16.20 1.34 -10.44
N CYS A 343 15.36 1.04 -9.44
CA CYS A 343 15.31 -0.28 -8.82
C CYS A 343 14.92 -1.33 -9.86
N GLU A 344 15.68 -2.43 -9.93
CA GLU A 344 15.45 -3.50 -10.89
C GLU A 344 15.73 -4.89 -10.30
N THR A 345 15.01 -5.88 -10.79
CA THR A 345 15.22 -7.29 -10.44
C THR A 345 14.98 -8.19 -11.64
N SER A 346 15.74 -9.28 -11.73
CA SER A 346 15.53 -10.33 -12.74
C SER A 346 14.48 -11.35 -12.31
N ASN A 347 14.11 -11.41 -11.03
CA ASN A 347 13.14 -12.37 -10.50
C ASN A 347 11.69 -11.89 -10.70
N ILE A 348 11.24 -11.89 -11.95
CA ILE A 348 9.90 -11.43 -12.31
C ILE A 348 8.78 -12.28 -11.67
N ASN A 349 9.02 -13.60 -11.48
CA ASN A 349 8.01 -14.47 -10.89
C ASN A 349 7.74 -14.09 -9.42
N ALA A 350 8.76 -13.81 -8.64
CA ALA A 350 8.59 -13.34 -7.27
C ALA A 350 7.80 -12.03 -7.23
N VAL A 351 8.09 -11.09 -8.12
CA VAL A 351 7.36 -9.81 -8.20
C VAL A 351 5.89 -10.03 -8.52
N VAL A 352 5.57 -10.87 -9.52
CA VAL A 352 4.17 -11.19 -9.88
C VAL A 352 3.46 -11.96 -8.76
N ASP A 353 4.20 -12.64 -7.90
CA ASP A 353 3.67 -13.32 -6.71
C ASP A 353 3.61 -12.43 -5.45
N GLY A 354 3.88 -11.11 -5.58
CA GLY A 354 3.67 -10.12 -4.54
C GLY A 354 4.93 -9.55 -3.90
N ALA A 355 6.15 -9.94 -4.33
CA ALA A 355 7.39 -9.36 -3.79
C ALA A 355 7.63 -7.93 -4.34
N LEU A 356 6.86 -6.96 -3.85
CA LEU A 356 6.90 -5.55 -4.28
C LEU A 356 7.76 -4.66 -3.39
N ASP A 357 8.13 -5.14 -2.20
CA ASP A 357 8.82 -4.36 -1.18
C ASP A 357 10.04 -3.60 -1.69
N PRO A 358 10.97 -4.21 -2.48
CA PRO A 358 12.14 -3.48 -2.96
C PRO A 358 11.80 -2.23 -3.80
N PHE A 359 10.68 -2.27 -4.53
CA PHE A 359 10.23 -1.13 -5.33
C PHE A 359 9.54 -0.07 -4.48
N ILE A 360 8.72 -0.49 -3.52
CA ILE A 360 8.04 0.39 -2.56
C ILE A 360 9.08 1.12 -1.70
N GLU A 361 10.04 0.38 -1.16
CA GLU A 361 11.15 0.92 -0.39
C GLU A 361 12.00 1.92 -1.18
N ALA A 362 12.39 1.56 -2.40
CA ALA A 362 13.15 2.45 -3.27
C ALA A 362 12.38 3.74 -3.56
N TYR A 363 11.05 3.65 -3.78
CA TYR A 363 10.21 4.82 -3.99
C TYR A 363 10.14 5.71 -2.75
N LEU A 364 9.89 5.15 -1.57
CA LEU A 364 9.82 5.89 -0.32
C LEU A 364 11.16 6.57 0.03
N ASN A 365 12.27 5.88 -0.20
CA ASN A 365 13.60 6.44 -0.04
C ASN A 365 13.86 7.61 -1.00
N CYS A 366 13.49 7.48 -2.28
CA CYS A 366 13.60 8.57 -3.24
C CYS A 366 12.71 9.76 -2.87
N LEU A 367 11.51 9.49 -2.34
CA LEU A 367 10.61 10.54 -1.87
C LEU A 367 11.20 11.32 -0.68
N ALA A 368 11.83 10.62 0.26
CA ALA A 368 12.43 11.23 1.45
C ALA A 368 13.74 11.99 1.13
N THR A 369 14.56 11.46 0.21
CA THR A 369 15.89 12.02 -0.11
C THR A 369 15.88 12.99 -1.29
N GLY A 370 14.85 12.95 -2.12
CA GLY A 370 14.78 13.70 -3.38
C GLY A 370 15.66 13.14 -4.51
N ASN A 371 16.27 11.96 -4.32
CA ASN A 371 17.20 11.33 -5.27
C ASN A 371 16.45 10.50 -6.32
N TRP A 372 15.85 11.16 -7.29
CA TRP A 372 15.21 10.50 -8.43
C TRP A 372 16.19 10.25 -9.55
N VAL A 373 16.01 9.15 -10.29
CA VAL A 373 16.78 8.91 -11.52
C VAL A 373 16.45 10.01 -12.53
N GLN A 374 17.46 10.78 -12.91
CA GLN A 374 17.29 11.80 -13.97
C GLN A 374 16.94 11.11 -15.28
N LYS A 375 15.85 11.55 -15.90
CA LYS A 375 15.40 11.09 -17.22
C LYS A 375 16.28 11.64 -18.33
#